data_01dab1aad24bb515c082e2d91b170ddf
#
_entry.id   01dab1aad24bb515c082e2d91b170ddf
#
_cell.length_a   1.000
_cell.length_b   1.000
_cell.length_c   1.000
_cell.angle_alpha   90.00
_cell.angle_beta   90.00
_cell.angle_gamma   90.00
#
_symmetry.space_group_name_H-M   'P 1'
#
loop_
_entity.id
_entity.type
_entity.pdbx_description
1 polymer ?
#
loop_
_entity_poly.entity_id
_entity_poly.type
_entity_poly.pdbx_seq_one_letter_code
_entity_poly.pdbx_strand_id
1 'polypeptide(L)'
;MTVPHLDTRYIDGERTLLFGPFANIGPKFLKFGSNLDLFRSVKPYNISTLLAAAIKNVPLIKYSIDQVIMTKEGCMNHLRTFYPEARDEDWQLYTAGKRVQVIKDTEENGKGFIQFGTEVVNSEDHSVIALLGESPGASTSVSVALEVLERNFPEYTSDWKPKIKEMIPYYV
;
A
#
# COMPACT_ATOMS: atom_id res chain seq x y z
N MET A 1 6.22 -8.09 -3.82
CA MET A 1 5.57 -8.89 -2.77
C MET A 1 6.12 -8.46 -1.42
N THR A 2 5.29 -8.41 -0.39
CA THR A 2 5.72 -8.09 0.96
C THR A 2 6.29 -9.37 1.59
N VAL A 3 7.56 -9.34 1.97
CA VAL A 3 8.20 -10.46 2.68
C VAL A 3 8.04 -10.19 4.18
N PRO A 4 7.57 -11.16 4.98
CA PRO A 4 7.52 -11.01 6.42
C PRO A 4 8.90 -10.70 7.00
N HIS A 5 8.96 -9.77 7.92
CA HIS A 5 10.17 -9.36 8.61
C HIS A 5 9.88 -9.14 10.10
N LEU A 6 10.91 -9.21 10.91
CA LEU A 6 10.82 -9.03 12.36
C LEU A 6 11.33 -7.62 12.70
N ASP A 7 10.44 -6.80 13.23
CA ASP A 7 10.70 -5.40 13.56
C ASP A 7 10.48 -5.14 15.04
N THR A 8 11.26 -4.21 15.59
CA THR A 8 10.96 -3.59 16.88
C THR A 8 10.10 -2.35 16.68
N ARG A 9 8.99 -2.25 17.40
CA ARG A 9 8.09 -1.10 17.42
C ARG A 9 7.82 -0.63 18.85
N TYR A 10 7.48 0.64 18.97
CA TYR A 10 6.94 1.18 20.21
C TYR A 10 5.44 1.39 20.04
N ILE A 11 4.64 0.67 20.83
CA ILE A 11 3.18 0.74 20.82
C ILE A 11 2.77 1.18 22.23
N ASP A 12 2.08 2.31 22.31
CA ASP A 12 1.67 2.92 23.57
C ASP A 12 2.82 3.10 24.60
N GLY A 13 4.03 3.38 24.09
CA GLY A 13 5.24 3.56 24.89
C GLY A 13 5.98 2.28 25.25
N GLU A 14 5.42 1.12 24.96
CA GLU A 14 6.06 -0.18 25.21
C GLU A 14 6.80 -0.70 23.98
N ARG A 15 7.98 -1.25 24.19
CA ARG A 15 8.78 -1.88 23.12
C ARG A 15 8.21 -3.26 22.81
N THR A 16 7.74 -3.43 21.60
CA THR A 16 7.08 -4.65 21.12
C THR A 16 7.79 -5.18 19.87
N LEU A 17 7.83 -6.49 19.70
CA LEU A 17 8.26 -7.13 18.46
C LEU A 17 7.04 -7.36 17.56
N LEU A 18 7.16 -7.00 16.29
CA LEU A 18 6.18 -7.28 15.26
C LEU A 18 6.80 -8.17 14.20
N PHE A 19 6.09 -9.24 13.84
CA PHE A 19 6.47 -10.11 12.75
C PHE A 19 5.41 -10.11 11.65
N GLY A 20 5.80 -9.79 10.45
CA GLY A 20 4.90 -9.65 9.30
C GLY A 20 5.40 -8.57 8.33
N PRO A 21 4.50 -7.96 7.56
CA PRO A 21 3.09 -8.31 7.41
C PRO A 21 2.89 -9.57 6.57
N PHE A 22 1.84 -10.32 6.88
CA PHE A 22 1.30 -11.35 6.01
C PHE A 22 0.28 -10.68 5.09
N ALA A 23 0.71 -10.38 3.86
CA ALA A 23 -0.10 -9.62 2.91
C ALA A 23 -1.23 -10.47 2.35
N ASN A 24 -2.45 -9.98 2.42
CA ASN A 24 -3.61 -10.63 1.85
C ASN A 24 -4.49 -9.67 1.05
N ILE A 25 -5.33 -10.21 0.18
CA ILE A 25 -6.40 -9.46 -0.49
C ILE A 25 -7.65 -9.53 0.38
N GLY A 26 -8.38 -8.44 0.48
CA GLY A 26 -9.65 -8.38 1.19
C GLY A 26 -10.63 -7.43 0.54
N PRO A 27 -11.93 -7.65 0.74
CA PRO A 27 -12.98 -6.82 0.14
C PRO A 27 -13.12 -5.44 0.78
N LYS A 28 -12.54 -5.23 1.95
CA LYS A 28 -12.55 -3.94 2.66
C LYS A 28 -11.45 -3.02 2.13
N PHE A 29 -11.77 -1.78 1.83
CA PHE A 29 -10.77 -0.78 1.43
C PHE A 29 -10.08 -0.11 2.62
N LEU A 30 -10.78 -0.01 3.74
CA LEU A 30 -10.25 0.53 5.00
C LEU A 30 -10.23 -0.54 6.09
N LYS A 31 -9.38 -0.36 7.11
CA LYS A 31 -9.28 -1.26 8.27
C LYS A 31 -10.66 -1.51 8.91
N PHE A 32 -11.46 -0.47 9.04
CA PHE A 32 -12.81 -0.49 9.59
C PHE A 32 -13.90 -0.34 8.51
N GLY A 33 -13.57 -0.60 7.25
CA GLY A 33 -14.49 -0.54 6.12
C GLY A 33 -15.48 -1.71 6.06
N SER A 34 -16.32 -1.68 5.03
CA SER A 34 -17.33 -2.71 4.78
C SER A 34 -16.77 -3.86 3.92
N ASN A 35 -17.22 -5.08 4.19
CA ASN A 35 -16.97 -6.23 3.31
C ASN A 35 -17.63 -6.08 1.91
N LEU A 36 -18.46 -5.06 1.73
CA LEU A 36 -19.11 -4.76 0.47
C LEU A 36 -18.35 -3.69 -0.36
N ASP A 37 -17.25 -3.11 0.15
CA ASP A 37 -16.56 -2.00 -0.51
C ASP A 37 -16.08 -2.40 -1.92
N LEU A 38 -15.44 -3.55 -2.06
CA LEU A 38 -14.99 -4.06 -3.35
C LEU A 38 -16.18 -4.27 -4.31
N PHE A 39 -17.26 -4.90 -3.86
CA PHE A 39 -18.43 -5.17 -4.71
C PHE A 39 -19.12 -3.89 -5.15
N ARG A 40 -19.21 -2.89 -4.27
CA ARG A 40 -19.77 -1.58 -4.59
C ARG A 40 -18.92 -0.78 -5.58
N SER A 41 -17.61 -1.05 -5.64
CA SER A 41 -16.68 -0.41 -6.56
C SER A 41 -16.75 -0.97 -7.98
N VAL A 42 -17.31 -2.17 -8.17
CA VAL A 42 -17.48 -2.78 -9.49
C VAL A 42 -18.62 -2.06 -10.24
N LYS A 43 -18.29 -1.53 -11.42
CA LYS A 43 -19.21 -0.79 -12.28
C LYS A 43 -19.10 -1.29 -13.72
N PRO A 44 -20.09 -1.07 -14.57
CA PRO A 44 -20.04 -1.49 -15.98
C PRO A 44 -18.80 -1.00 -16.72
N TYR A 45 -18.30 0.20 -16.39
CA TYR A 45 -17.13 0.79 -17.05
C TYR A 45 -15.78 0.21 -16.60
N ASN A 46 -15.68 -0.39 -15.40
CA ASN A 46 -14.42 -0.91 -14.88
C ASN A 46 -14.35 -2.44 -14.78
N ILE A 47 -15.44 -3.15 -15.04
CA ILE A 47 -15.49 -4.62 -14.89
C ILE A 47 -14.49 -5.33 -15.82
N SER A 48 -14.31 -4.84 -17.04
CA SER A 48 -13.36 -5.43 -17.99
C SER A 48 -11.91 -5.27 -17.55
N THR A 49 -11.58 -4.12 -16.96
CA THR A 49 -10.26 -3.83 -16.37
C THR A 49 -9.99 -4.72 -15.16
N LEU A 50 -10.98 -4.89 -14.28
CA LEU A 50 -10.86 -5.76 -13.11
C LEU A 50 -10.72 -7.23 -13.49
N LEU A 51 -11.46 -7.71 -14.47
CA LEU A 51 -11.33 -9.09 -14.99
C LEU A 51 -9.96 -9.32 -15.65
N ALA A 52 -9.49 -8.37 -16.44
CA ALA A 52 -8.15 -8.45 -17.04
C ALA A 52 -7.06 -8.48 -15.97
N ALA A 53 -7.18 -7.66 -14.91
CA ALA A 53 -6.27 -7.67 -13.78
C ALA A 53 -6.28 -9.03 -13.05
N ALA A 54 -7.46 -9.60 -12.82
CA ALA A 54 -7.59 -10.90 -12.17
C ALA A 54 -6.91 -12.01 -12.99
N ILE A 55 -7.16 -12.06 -14.30
CA ILE A 55 -6.58 -13.07 -15.19
C ILE A 55 -5.05 -12.94 -15.26
N LYS A 56 -4.54 -11.72 -15.39
CA LYS A 56 -3.08 -11.47 -15.47
C LYS A 56 -2.34 -11.77 -14.17
N ASN A 57 -3.02 -11.71 -13.03
CA ASN A 57 -2.41 -11.83 -11.71
C ASN A 57 -2.87 -13.06 -10.92
N VAL A 58 -3.25 -14.15 -11.61
CA VAL A 58 -3.67 -15.41 -10.96
C VAL A 58 -2.66 -15.91 -9.91
N PRO A 59 -1.33 -15.91 -10.15
CA PRO A 59 -0.36 -16.32 -9.14
C PRO A 59 -0.39 -15.43 -7.88
N LEU A 60 -0.58 -14.11 -8.04
CA LEU A 60 -0.70 -13.17 -6.93
C LEU A 60 -1.98 -13.40 -6.12
N ILE A 61 -3.09 -13.67 -6.81
CA ILE A 61 -4.38 -13.98 -6.17
C ILE A 61 -4.25 -15.28 -5.37
N LYS A 62 -3.67 -16.33 -5.96
CA LYS A 62 -3.43 -17.59 -5.25
C LYS A 62 -2.58 -17.39 -4.01
N TYR A 63 -1.43 -16.72 -4.14
CA TYR A 63 -0.58 -16.37 -2.99
C TYR A 63 -1.36 -15.63 -1.92
N SER A 64 -2.18 -14.65 -2.30
CA SER A 64 -2.96 -13.87 -1.34
C SER A 64 -4.04 -14.68 -0.64
N ILE A 65 -4.66 -15.65 -1.33
CA ILE A 65 -5.60 -16.58 -0.70
C ILE A 65 -4.86 -17.44 0.32
N ASP A 66 -3.70 -18.00 -0.02
CA ASP A 66 -2.88 -18.78 0.89
C ASP A 66 -2.52 -18.00 2.17
N GLN A 67 -2.26 -16.67 2.03
CA GLN A 67 -2.02 -15.80 3.18
C GLN A 67 -3.29 -15.56 4.04
N VAL A 68 -4.47 -15.49 3.43
CA VAL A 68 -5.76 -15.29 4.15
C VAL A 68 -6.10 -16.50 5.01
N ILE A 69 -5.85 -17.69 4.50
CA ILE A 69 -6.16 -18.97 5.22
C ILE A 69 -5.06 -19.39 6.20
N MET A 70 -3.93 -18.69 6.22
CA MET A 70 -2.83 -19.00 7.12
C MET A 70 -3.25 -18.85 8.58
N THR A 71 -3.04 -19.90 9.35
CA THR A 71 -3.34 -19.92 10.77
C THR A 71 -2.26 -19.22 11.59
N LYS A 72 -2.55 -18.92 12.88
CA LYS A 72 -1.53 -18.45 13.83
C LYS A 72 -0.31 -19.38 13.85
N GLU A 73 -0.54 -20.68 13.88
CA GLU A 73 0.53 -21.69 13.86
C GLU A 73 1.40 -21.58 12.60
N GLY A 74 0.79 -21.37 11.44
CA GLY A 74 1.51 -21.11 10.20
C GLY A 74 2.39 -19.87 10.29
N CYS A 75 1.86 -18.77 10.83
CA CYS A 75 2.64 -17.54 11.06
C CYS A 75 3.79 -17.78 12.05
N MET A 76 3.56 -18.53 13.12
CA MET A 76 4.58 -18.87 14.12
C MET A 76 5.69 -19.76 13.53
N ASN A 77 5.35 -20.69 12.65
CA ASN A 77 6.35 -21.51 11.98
C ASN A 77 7.25 -20.68 11.06
N HIS A 78 6.70 -19.66 10.38
CA HIS A 78 7.50 -18.67 9.65
C HIS A 78 8.39 -17.84 10.58
N LEU A 79 7.87 -17.39 11.73
CA LEU A 79 8.67 -16.64 12.71
C LEU A 79 9.84 -17.46 13.23
N ARG A 80 9.63 -18.74 13.53
CA ARG A 80 10.67 -19.65 14.05
C ARG A 80 11.82 -19.90 13.09
N THR A 81 11.67 -19.58 11.80
CA THR A 81 12.80 -19.61 10.87
C THR A 81 13.82 -18.48 11.15
N PHE A 82 13.38 -17.40 11.81
CA PHE A 82 14.22 -16.26 12.20
C PHE A 82 14.52 -16.23 13.70
N TYR A 83 13.56 -16.69 14.52
CA TYR A 83 13.64 -16.72 15.96
C TYR A 83 13.14 -18.09 16.49
N PRO A 84 14.01 -19.10 16.54
CA PRO A 84 13.63 -20.48 16.88
C PRO A 84 12.96 -20.65 18.25
N GLU A 85 13.34 -19.79 19.22
CA GLU A 85 12.82 -19.85 20.59
C GLU A 85 11.44 -19.18 20.76
N ALA A 86 10.81 -18.70 19.68
CA ALA A 86 9.50 -18.06 19.75
C ALA A 86 8.43 -19.02 20.27
N ARG A 87 7.79 -18.66 21.39
CA ARG A 87 6.72 -19.44 22.04
C ARG A 87 5.37 -18.89 21.65
N ASP A 88 4.37 -19.74 21.45
CA ASP A 88 3.04 -19.32 20.99
C ASP A 88 2.31 -18.40 21.98
N GLU A 89 2.57 -18.57 23.28
CA GLU A 89 1.97 -17.76 24.35
C GLU A 89 2.44 -16.30 24.34
N ASP A 90 3.64 -16.01 23.82
CA ASP A 90 4.22 -14.67 23.78
C ASP A 90 3.72 -13.83 22.58
N TRP A 91 3.02 -14.46 21.64
CA TRP A 91 2.60 -13.84 20.37
C TRP A 91 1.09 -13.85 20.18
N GLN A 92 0.56 -12.75 19.68
CA GLN A 92 -0.85 -12.61 19.31
C GLN A 92 -0.99 -12.10 17.90
N LEU A 93 -2.09 -12.47 17.23
CA LEU A 93 -2.41 -11.91 15.91
C LEU A 93 -2.88 -10.47 16.06
N TYR A 94 -2.28 -9.59 15.27
CA TYR A 94 -2.64 -8.19 15.21
C TYR A 94 -3.07 -7.80 13.80
N THR A 95 -4.24 -7.17 13.68
CA THR A 95 -4.75 -6.72 12.38
C THR A 95 -3.98 -5.48 11.92
N ALA A 96 -3.19 -5.64 10.87
CA ALA A 96 -2.49 -4.56 10.21
C ALA A 96 -3.44 -3.58 9.50
N GLY A 97 -2.87 -2.54 8.90
CA GLY A 97 -3.60 -1.60 8.07
C GLY A 97 -4.08 -2.21 6.74
N LYS A 98 -4.85 -1.42 6.00
CA LYS A 98 -5.24 -1.70 4.61
C LYS A 98 -4.52 -0.74 3.69
N ARG A 99 -4.14 -1.23 2.52
CA ARG A 99 -3.57 -0.43 1.44
C ARG A 99 -4.43 -0.63 0.20
N VAL A 100 -4.83 0.47 -0.42
CA VAL A 100 -5.51 0.42 -1.72
C VAL A 100 -4.47 0.14 -2.80
N GLN A 101 -4.78 -0.79 -3.70
CA GLN A 101 -3.98 -1.07 -4.87
C GLN A 101 -4.72 -0.55 -6.10
N VAL A 102 -4.08 0.34 -6.83
CA VAL A 102 -4.67 0.93 -8.04
C VAL A 102 -4.62 -0.09 -9.19
N ILE A 103 -5.76 -0.26 -9.86
CA ILE A 103 -5.88 -1.06 -11.09
C ILE A 103 -6.33 -0.11 -12.19
N LYS A 104 -5.56 -0.04 -13.28
CA LYS A 104 -5.83 0.87 -14.40
C LYS A 104 -5.52 0.23 -15.75
N ASP A 105 -6.03 0.82 -16.79
CA ASP A 105 -5.64 0.53 -18.16
C ASP A 105 -4.53 1.52 -18.55
N THR A 106 -3.49 1.03 -19.20
CA THR A 106 -2.37 1.84 -19.69
C THR A 106 -2.03 1.46 -21.11
N GLU A 107 -1.52 2.40 -21.90
CA GLU A 107 -1.08 2.12 -23.28
C GLU A 107 0.06 1.10 -23.30
N GLU A 108 1.00 1.21 -22.40
CA GLU A 108 2.18 0.36 -22.30
C GLU A 108 1.85 -1.08 -21.83
N ASN A 109 1.03 -1.21 -20.78
CA ASN A 109 0.75 -2.48 -20.12
C ASN A 109 -0.64 -3.05 -20.45
N GLY A 110 -1.45 -2.30 -21.21
CA GLY A 110 -2.80 -2.67 -21.59
C GLY A 110 -3.78 -2.68 -20.43
N LYS A 111 -4.90 -3.41 -20.62
CA LYS A 111 -5.97 -3.49 -19.61
C LYS A 111 -5.55 -4.25 -18.35
N GLY A 112 -6.02 -3.77 -17.20
CA GLY A 112 -5.89 -4.45 -15.93
C GLY A 112 -4.47 -4.45 -15.37
N PHE A 113 -3.72 -3.38 -15.57
CA PHE A 113 -2.41 -3.22 -14.94
C PHE A 113 -2.57 -2.87 -13.46
N ILE A 114 -1.88 -3.62 -12.59
CA ILE A 114 -1.80 -3.32 -11.15
C ILE A 114 -0.62 -2.39 -10.93
N GLN A 115 -0.91 -1.16 -10.51
CA GLN A 115 0.11 -0.17 -10.19
C GLN A 115 0.69 -0.47 -8.80
N PHE A 116 1.95 -0.88 -8.75
CA PHE A 116 2.68 -1.04 -7.50
C PHE A 116 3.42 0.26 -7.14
N GLY A 117 3.55 0.53 -5.84
CA GLY A 117 4.18 1.74 -5.34
C GLY A 117 3.18 2.86 -5.07
N THR A 118 3.72 4.06 -4.90
CA THR A 118 2.95 5.26 -4.61
C THR A 118 2.44 5.89 -5.91
N GLU A 119 1.20 6.33 -5.92
CA GLU A 119 0.60 7.06 -7.03
C GLU A 119 -0.16 8.30 -6.51
N VAL A 120 0.12 9.44 -7.11
CA VAL A 120 -0.61 10.68 -6.88
C VAL A 120 -1.67 10.83 -7.97
N VAL A 121 -2.92 10.84 -7.56
CA VAL A 121 -4.09 10.98 -8.46
C VAL A 121 -4.79 12.29 -8.16
N ASN A 122 -5.02 13.09 -9.20
CA ASN A 122 -5.66 14.39 -9.09
C ASN A 122 -7.04 14.36 -9.75
N SER A 123 -7.98 15.16 -9.22
CA SER A 123 -9.17 15.54 -9.99
C SER A 123 -8.76 16.44 -11.16
N GLU A 124 -9.63 16.51 -12.18
CA GLU A 124 -9.38 17.29 -13.39
C GLU A 124 -9.21 18.80 -13.09
N ASP A 125 -9.93 19.30 -12.10
CA ASP A 125 -9.90 20.68 -11.64
C ASP A 125 -8.84 20.94 -10.55
N HIS A 126 -7.98 19.96 -10.23
CA HIS A 126 -6.95 20.01 -9.20
C HIS A 126 -7.45 20.33 -7.77
N SER A 127 -8.77 20.25 -7.52
CA SER A 127 -9.36 20.53 -6.21
C SER A 127 -9.18 19.40 -5.21
N VAL A 128 -8.93 18.17 -5.69
CA VAL A 128 -8.73 16.98 -4.86
C VAL A 128 -7.48 16.23 -5.30
N ILE A 129 -6.66 15.89 -4.33
CA ILE A 129 -5.46 15.06 -4.51
C ILE A 129 -5.62 13.81 -3.66
N ALA A 130 -5.37 12.65 -4.23
CA ALA A 130 -5.34 11.38 -3.51
C ALA A 130 -3.96 10.73 -3.67
N LEU A 131 -3.37 10.35 -2.53
CA LEU A 131 -2.16 9.54 -2.48
C LEU A 131 -2.56 8.09 -2.26
N LEU A 132 -2.25 7.22 -3.22
CA LEU A 132 -2.65 5.82 -3.21
C LEU A 132 -1.43 4.90 -3.22
N GLY A 133 -1.58 3.71 -2.63
CA GLY A 133 -0.56 2.67 -2.68
C GLY A 133 0.75 3.02 -1.96
N GLU A 134 0.73 3.98 -1.04
CA GLU A 134 1.92 4.50 -0.36
C GLU A 134 2.73 3.40 0.34
N SER A 135 3.86 3.04 -0.29
CA SER A 135 4.85 2.12 0.27
C SER A 135 6.11 2.12 -0.62
N PRO A 136 7.27 2.51 -0.10
CA PRO A 136 7.59 2.95 1.27
C PRO A 136 7.28 4.44 1.48
N GLY A 137 6.36 4.78 2.38
CA GLY A 137 5.90 6.16 2.58
C GLY A 137 6.95 7.10 3.14
N ALA A 138 7.65 6.70 4.19
CA ALA A 138 8.60 7.56 4.88
C ALA A 138 9.80 7.96 3.99
N SER A 139 10.35 7.03 3.21
CA SER A 139 11.52 7.28 2.36
C SER A 139 11.18 8.08 1.08
N THR A 140 9.91 8.10 0.66
CA THR A 140 9.45 8.83 -0.53
C THR A 140 8.67 10.10 -0.19
N SER A 141 8.46 10.41 1.10
CA SER A 141 7.60 11.50 1.55
C SER A 141 8.00 12.87 0.97
N VAL A 142 9.29 13.16 0.91
CA VAL A 142 9.78 14.43 0.35
C VAL A 142 9.49 14.53 -1.13
N SER A 143 9.80 13.49 -1.92
CA SER A 143 9.54 13.50 -3.36
C SER A 143 8.05 13.57 -3.68
N VAL A 144 7.22 12.86 -2.91
CA VAL A 144 5.76 12.92 -3.04
C VAL A 144 5.22 14.30 -2.70
N ALA A 145 5.72 14.94 -1.63
CA ALA A 145 5.31 16.28 -1.27
C ALA A 145 5.65 17.29 -2.38
N LEU A 146 6.85 17.20 -2.95
CA LEU A 146 7.26 18.05 -4.10
C LEU A 146 6.36 17.78 -5.32
N GLU A 147 6.09 16.53 -5.66
CA GLU A 147 5.21 16.16 -6.77
C GLU A 147 3.79 16.75 -6.58
N VAL A 148 3.24 16.68 -5.35
CA VAL A 148 1.95 17.29 -5.03
C VAL A 148 1.97 18.80 -5.24
N LEU A 149 3.01 19.49 -4.79
CA LEU A 149 3.14 20.95 -4.97
C LEU A 149 3.24 21.33 -6.45
N GLU A 150 4.10 20.65 -7.20
CA GLU A 150 4.35 20.94 -8.62
C GLU A 150 3.14 20.67 -9.51
N ARG A 151 2.41 19.58 -9.25
CA ARG A 151 1.25 19.19 -10.06
C ARG A 151 0.01 20.02 -9.79
N ASN A 152 -0.19 20.46 -8.55
CA ASN A 152 -1.47 21.07 -8.16
C ASN A 152 -1.38 22.58 -7.96
N PHE A 153 -0.17 23.11 -7.87
CA PHE A 153 0.07 24.53 -7.65
C PHE A 153 1.15 25.07 -8.60
N PRO A 154 1.05 24.78 -9.92
CA PRO A 154 2.09 25.17 -10.88
C PRO A 154 2.32 26.67 -10.91
N GLU A 155 1.29 27.49 -10.68
CA GLU A 155 1.36 28.95 -10.64
C GLU A 155 2.21 29.49 -9.49
N TYR A 156 2.33 28.76 -8.38
CA TYR A 156 3.13 29.17 -7.22
C TYR A 156 4.51 28.51 -7.16
N THR A 157 4.77 27.50 -7.98
CA THR A 157 6.02 26.73 -7.93
C THR A 157 7.25 27.60 -8.10
N SER A 158 7.20 28.59 -8.99
CA SER A 158 8.29 29.53 -9.22
C SER A 158 8.62 30.36 -7.98
N ASP A 159 7.60 30.82 -7.26
CA ASP A 159 7.75 31.63 -6.07
C ASP A 159 8.28 30.81 -4.88
N TRP A 160 7.91 29.54 -4.81
CA TRP A 160 8.34 28.62 -3.74
C TRP A 160 9.72 28.02 -3.97
N LYS A 161 10.17 27.95 -5.23
CA LYS A 161 11.44 27.31 -5.61
C LYS A 161 12.66 27.77 -4.78
N PRO A 162 12.86 29.08 -4.49
CA PRO A 162 13.97 29.52 -3.65
C PRO A 162 13.90 28.92 -2.22
N LYS A 163 12.69 28.89 -1.64
CA LYS A 163 12.49 28.34 -0.29
C LYS A 163 12.63 26.84 -0.24
N ILE A 164 12.13 26.14 -1.26
CA ILE A 164 12.32 24.69 -1.40
C ILE A 164 13.81 24.35 -1.49
N LYS A 165 14.56 25.12 -2.28
CA LYS A 165 16.00 24.92 -2.45
C LYS A 165 16.83 25.22 -1.19
N GLU A 166 16.37 26.17 -0.36
CA GLU A 166 16.95 26.39 0.97
C GLU A 166 16.75 25.18 1.89
N MET A 167 15.54 24.58 1.85
CA MET A 167 15.20 23.40 2.67
C MET A 167 15.81 22.10 2.14
N ILE A 168 15.91 21.99 0.82
CA ILE A 168 16.40 20.81 0.10
C ILE A 168 17.47 21.27 -0.90
N PRO A 169 18.74 21.37 -0.49
CA PRO A 169 19.81 21.92 -1.33
C PRO A 169 20.01 21.24 -2.69
N TYR A 170 19.63 19.95 -2.79
CA TYR A 170 19.72 19.16 -4.02
C TYR A 170 18.47 19.23 -4.91
N TYR A 171 17.48 20.05 -4.55
CA TYR A 171 16.32 20.29 -5.42
C TYR A 171 16.74 21.06 -6.68
N VAL A 172 16.39 20.54 -7.85
CA VAL A 172 16.82 21.05 -9.17
C VAL A 172 15.74 21.86 -9.84
#